data_a6ed2df7f31a7b80b7ebf1f92f43b795
#
_entry.id   a6ed2df7f31a7b80b7ebf1f92f43b795
#
_cell.length_a   1.000
_cell.length_b   1.000
_cell.length_c   1.000
_cell.angle_alpha   90.00
_cell.angle_beta   90.00
_cell.angle_gamma   90.00
#
_symmetry.space_group_name_H-M   'P 1'
#
loop_
_entity.id
_entity.type
_entity.pdbx_description
1 polymer ?
#
loop_
_entity_poly.entity_id
_entity_poly.type
_entity_poly.pdbx_seq_one_letter_code
_entity_poly.pdbx_strand_id
1 'polypeptide(L)'
;MGWGWDGLAGRLSADGYRVVALDQRGHGASERRPEDVSRAAYAEDVLGLVEEYGAGGRRPVVLVGQSYGGLAALLAAARRRPGVAGAVLIEAGPDRSSPEEVAGVVEWLEGWPVPFPNREAAVAYFGGGGVGEGWAGGLEERDGGWWPRFDADILAASLRENAVRAWWEEWDAIDVPLLCVLGEKGIIRAELWAAMARRQSGLRGVSLPGAGHDVHLERPGEVYGVVAAFLREVLGGDARPTRRACAGVDSRA
;
A
#
# COMPACT_ATOMS: atom_id res chain seq x y z
N MET A 1 -2.81 5.80 -1.29
CA MET A 1 -3.22 6.48 -2.54
C MET A 1 -3.69 5.44 -3.52
N GLY A 2 -4.98 5.51 -3.94
CA GLY A 2 -5.61 4.47 -4.76
C GLY A 2 -5.01 4.32 -6.16
N TRP A 3 -4.57 5.41 -6.75
CA TRP A 3 -4.12 5.48 -8.15
C TRP A 3 -2.91 4.58 -8.51
N GLY A 4 -1.99 4.33 -7.61
CA GLY A 4 -0.86 3.40 -7.85
C GLY A 4 -1.27 1.93 -7.95
N TRP A 5 -2.54 1.64 -7.64
CA TRP A 5 -3.07 0.28 -7.60
C TRP A 5 -3.98 -0.07 -8.78
N ASP A 6 -4.33 0.88 -9.66
CA ASP A 6 -5.33 0.69 -10.72
C ASP A 6 -5.04 -0.53 -11.61
N GLY A 7 -3.76 -0.73 -11.96
CA GLY A 7 -3.35 -1.87 -12.76
C GLY A 7 -3.54 -3.22 -12.06
N LEU A 8 -3.18 -3.32 -10.78
CA LEU A 8 -3.36 -4.52 -9.97
C LEU A 8 -4.84 -4.74 -9.66
N ALA A 9 -5.54 -3.68 -9.23
CA ALA A 9 -6.95 -3.71 -8.89
C ALA A 9 -7.82 -4.15 -10.06
N GLY A 10 -7.56 -3.61 -11.26
CA GLY A 10 -8.29 -3.97 -12.47
C GLY A 10 -8.14 -5.46 -12.83
N ARG A 11 -6.93 -6.01 -12.72
CA ARG A 11 -6.67 -7.44 -12.98
C ARG A 11 -7.35 -8.34 -11.96
N LEU A 12 -7.21 -8.02 -10.67
CA LEU A 12 -7.87 -8.78 -9.61
C LEU A 12 -9.39 -8.71 -9.70
N SER A 13 -9.95 -7.55 -10.08
CA SER A 13 -11.38 -7.42 -10.34
C SER A 13 -11.84 -8.27 -11.53
N ALA A 14 -11.03 -8.38 -12.59
CA ALA A 14 -11.30 -9.26 -13.70
C ALA A 14 -11.28 -10.75 -13.31
N ASP A 15 -10.46 -11.11 -12.31
CA ASP A 15 -10.45 -12.45 -11.69
C ASP A 15 -11.68 -12.70 -10.77
N GLY A 16 -12.53 -11.69 -10.55
CA GLY A 16 -13.74 -11.79 -9.75
C GLY A 16 -13.59 -11.39 -8.28
N TYR A 17 -12.44 -10.89 -7.87
CA TYR A 17 -12.29 -10.31 -6.53
C TYR A 17 -12.96 -8.94 -6.46
N ARG A 18 -13.58 -8.65 -5.32
CA ARG A 18 -13.96 -7.28 -4.98
C ARG A 18 -12.73 -6.56 -4.44
N VAL A 19 -12.29 -5.52 -5.12
CA VAL A 19 -11.12 -4.73 -4.72
C VAL A 19 -11.57 -3.37 -4.23
N VAL A 20 -11.01 -2.93 -3.10
CA VAL A 20 -11.20 -1.59 -2.54
C VAL A 20 -9.82 -0.96 -2.41
N ALA A 21 -9.60 0.17 -3.05
CA ALA A 21 -8.38 0.95 -2.95
C ALA A 21 -8.64 2.18 -2.07
N LEU A 22 -7.96 2.25 -0.94
CA LEU A 22 -8.10 3.33 0.04
C LEU A 22 -7.17 4.50 -0.32
N ASP A 23 -7.71 5.69 -0.43
CA ASP A 23 -6.93 6.90 -0.20
C ASP A 23 -6.77 7.07 1.32
N GLN A 24 -5.56 6.88 1.83
CA GLN A 24 -5.30 6.99 3.27
C GLN A 24 -5.54 8.44 3.73
N ARG A 25 -5.82 8.62 5.04
CA ARG A 25 -5.93 9.96 5.63
C ARG A 25 -4.73 10.84 5.26
N GLY A 26 -4.94 12.10 5.01
CA GLY A 26 -3.94 13.03 4.49
C GLY A 26 -3.69 12.92 2.98
N HIS A 27 -4.41 12.04 2.25
CA HIS A 27 -4.15 11.76 0.84
C HIS A 27 -5.43 11.69 0.01
N GLY A 28 -5.30 12.03 -1.28
CA GLY A 28 -6.33 11.79 -2.28
C GLY A 28 -7.65 12.49 -1.99
N ALA A 29 -8.73 11.72 -2.00
CA ALA A 29 -10.08 12.19 -1.71
C ALA A 29 -10.45 12.10 -0.21
N SER A 30 -9.60 11.48 0.61
CA SER A 30 -9.78 11.44 2.06
C SER A 30 -9.44 12.79 2.70
N GLU A 31 -9.77 12.95 3.99
CA GLU A 31 -9.47 14.15 4.75
C GLU A 31 -8.02 14.59 4.55
N ARG A 32 -7.82 15.80 4.04
CA ARG A 32 -6.52 16.31 3.62
C ARG A 32 -5.58 16.61 4.79
N ARG A 33 -6.12 17.14 5.88
CA ARG A 33 -5.37 17.56 7.07
C ARG A 33 -5.99 16.95 8.34
N PRO A 34 -5.87 15.61 8.51
CA PRO A 34 -6.40 14.95 9.69
C PRO A 34 -5.65 15.41 10.95
N GLU A 35 -6.37 15.51 12.06
CA GLU A 35 -5.77 15.85 13.36
C GLU A 35 -4.87 14.73 13.87
N ASP A 36 -5.26 13.47 13.67
CA ASP A 36 -4.48 12.30 14.07
C ASP A 36 -3.82 11.64 12.86
N VAL A 37 -2.49 11.70 12.83
CA VAL A 37 -1.63 11.06 11.82
C VAL A 37 -0.77 9.95 12.42
N SER A 38 -1.15 9.41 13.58
CA SER A 38 -0.48 8.26 14.19
C SER A 38 -0.63 6.98 13.33
N ARG A 39 0.34 6.09 13.43
CA ARG A 39 0.26 4.78 12.76
C ARG A 39 -0.97 3.97 13.19
N ALA A 40 -1.40 4.13 14.44
CA ALA A 40 -2.61 3.51 14.94
C ALA A 40 -3.85 3.97 14.17
N ALA A 41 -3.98 5.26 13.91
CA ALA A 41 -5.10 5.82 13.17
C ALA A 41 -5.18 5.30 11.71
N TYR A 42 -4.03 5.15 11.03
CA TYR A 42 -3.99 4.52 9.70
C TYR A 42 -4.43 3.05 9.74
N ALA A 43 -4.07 2.30 10.77
CA ALA A 43 -4.52 0.93 10.94
C ALA A 43 -6.03 0.83 11.19
N GLU A 44 -6.58 1.73 12.01
CA GLU A 44 -8.03 1.76 12.27
C GLU A 44 -8.84 2.14 11.02
N ASP A 45 -8.35 3.01 10.13
CA ASP A 45 -9.00 3.28 8.84
C ASP A 45 -9.11 2.00 7.99
N VAL A 46 -8.01 1.23 7.92
CA VAL A 46 -8.00 -0.06 7.20
C VAL A 46 -9.01 -1.03 7.83
N LEU A 47 -9.06 -1.10 9.15
CA LEU A 47 -9.98 -2.00 9.87
C LEU A 47 -11.43 -1.58 9.72
N GLY A 48 -11.72 -0.28 9.65
CA GLY A 48 -13.06 0.22 9.34
C GLY A 48 -13.56 -0.29 7.98
N LEU A 49 -12.69 -0.30 6.97
CA LEU A 49 -13.02 -0.87 5.66
C LEU A 49 -13.17 -2.41 5.73
N VAL A 50 -12.35 -3.09 6.52
CA VAL A 50 -12.52 -4.55 6.73
C VAL A 50 -13.87 -4.86 7.35
N GLU A 51 -14.34 -4.07 8.31
CA GLU A 51 -15.66 -4.25 8.93
C GLU A 51 -16.79 -3.99 7.92
N GLU A 52 -16.70 -2.89 7.18
CA GLU A 52 -17.72 -2.49 6.19
C GLU A 52 -17.81 -3.51 5.04
N TYR A 53 -16.68 -3.77 4.35
CA TYR A 53 -16.67 -4.61 3.15
C TYR A 53 -16.54 -6.10 3.45
N GLY A 54 -15.97 -6.47 4.58
CA GLY A 54 -15.92 -7.84 5.10
C GLY A 54 -17.24 -8.30 5.72
N ALA A 55 -18.27 -7.44 5.72
CA ALA A 55 -19.60 -7.72 6.27
C ALA A 55 -19.55 -8.25 7.73
N GLY A 56 -18.78 -7.55 8.58
CA GLY A 56 -18.60 -7.92 9.99
C GLY A 56 -17.87 -9.27 10.15
N GLY A 57 -16.87 -9.54 9.32
CA GLY A 57 -16.05 -10.76 9.36
C GLY A 57 -16.65 -11.98 8.65
N ARG A 58 -17.80 -11.83 7.98
CA ARG A 58 -18.42 -12.93 7.20
C ARG A 58 -17.80 -13.16 5.83
N ARG A 59 -17.04 -12.20 5.32
CA ARG A 59 -16.30 -12.29 4.06
C ARG A 59 -14.83 -12.09 4.34
N PRO A 60 -13.96 -13.02 3.92
CA PRO A 60 -12.53 -12.87 4.14
C PRO A 60 -11.98 -11.69 3.32
N VAL A 61 -11.13 -10.90 3.96
CA VAL A 61 -10.44 -9.74 3.36
C VAL A 61 -8.94 -9.98 3.44
N VAL A 62 -8.25 -9.79 2.35
CA VAL A 62 -6.78 -9.76 2.31
C VAL A 62 -6.31 -8.33 2.16
N LEU A 63 -5.44 -7.90 3.05
CA LEU A 63 -4.84 -6.57 3.03
C LEU A 63 -3.65 -6.57 2.07
N VAL A 64 -3.55 -5.54 1.22
CA VAL A 64 -2.39 -5.37 0.32
C VAL A 64 -1.88 -3.94 0.47
N GLY A 65 -0.62 -3.80 0.83
CA GLY A 65 -0.01 -2.48 1.01
C GLY A 65 1.45 -2.42 0.58
N GLN A 66 1.86 -1.28 0.06
CA GLN A 66 3.25 -1.01 -0.31
C GLN A 66 3.83 0.07 0.60
N SER A 67 5.09 -0.10 1.03
CA SER A 67 5.83 0.90 1.80
C SER A 67 5.00 1.43 2.99
N TYR A 68 4.66 2.69 2.97
CA TYR A 68 3.79 3.36 3.94
C TYR A 68 2.42 2.66 4.14
N GLY A 69 1.77 2.25 3.04
CA GLY A 69 0.54 1.47 3.07
C GLY A 69 0.76 0.02 3.54
N GLY A 70 1.94 -0.52 3.31
CA GLY A 70 2.35 -1.83 3.81
C GLY A 70 2.45 -1.85 5.33
N LEU A 71 2.99 -0.79 5.94
CA LEU A 71 2.99 -0.67 7.40
C LEU A 71 1.58 -0.56 7.97
N ALA A 72 0.69 0.20 7.33
CA ALA A 72 -0.72 0.26 7.76
C ALA A 72 -1.40 -1.13 7.68
N ALA A 73 -1.14 -1.89 6.63
CA ALA A 73 -1.64 -3.26 6.48
C ALA A 73 -1.08 -4.21 7.55
N LEU A 74 0.23 -4.11 7.86
CA LEU A 74 0.89 -4.86 8.92
C LEU A 74 0.21 -4.60 10.28
N LEU A 75 0.07 -3.33 10.63
CA LEU A 75 -0.51 -2.91 11.91
C LEU A 75 -1.99 -3.31 12.02
N ALA A 76 -2.74 -3.23 10.93
CA ALA A 76 -4.13 -3.71 10.88
C ALA A 76 -4.21 -5.22 11.06
N ALA A 77 -3.34 -6.00 10.40
CA ALA A 77 -3.28 -7.46 10.55
C ALA A 77 -2.94 -7.87 11.99
N ALA A 78 -2.02 -7.15 12.66
CA ALA A 78 -1.64 -7.39 14.04
C ALA A 78 -2.78 -7.21 15.05
N ARG A 79 -3.86 -6.48 14.70
CA ARG A 79 -5.05 -6.30 15.55
C ARG A 79 -5.92 -7.55 15.63
N ARG A 80 -5.68 -8.57 14.81
CA ARG A 80 -6.41 -9.86 14.80
C ARG A 80 -7.91 -9.70 14.72
N ARG A 81 -8.38 -8.71 13.96
CA ARG A 81 -9.84 -8.49 13.81
C ARG A 81 -10.45 -9.58 12.92
N PRO A 82 -11.65 -10.07 13.29
CA PRO A 82 -12.38 -11.00 12.45
C PRO A 82 -12.54 -10.46 11.03
N GLY A 83 -12.34 -11.32 10.04
CA GLY A 83 -12.46 -10.96 8.62
C GLY A 83 -11.13 -10.68 7.93
N VAL A 84 -10.05 -10.33 8.63
CA VAL A 84 -8.71 -10.31 8.03
C VAL A 84 -8.25 -11.75 7.82
N ALA A 85 -8.07 -12.14 6.57
CA ALA A 85 -7.70 -13.51 6.17
C ALA A 85 -6.23 -13.64 5.77
N GLY A 86 -5.54 -12.53 5.51
CA GLY A 86 -4.12 -12.51 5.14
C GLY A 86 -3.65 -11.10 4.83
N ALA A 87 -2.33 -10.93 4.71
CA ALA A 87 -1.75 -9.67 4.30
C ALA A 87 -0.61 -9.85 3.30
N VAL A 88 -0.52 -8.93 2.36
CA VAL A 88 0.55 -8.79 1.37
C VAL A 88 1.27 -7.47 1.64
N LEU A 89 2.54 -7.56 1.96
CA LEU A 89 3.40 -6.43 2.25
C LEU A 89 4.41 -6.27 1.11
N ILE A 90 4.31 -5.17 0.37
CA ILE A 90 5.22 -4.88 -0.73
C ILE A 90 6.21 -3.83 -0.25
N GLU A 91 7.50 -4.19 -0.20
CA GLU A 91 8.56 -3.29 0.28
C GLU A 91 8.21 -2.62 1.63
N ALA A 92 7.74 -3.42 2.58
CA ALA A 92 7.40 -2.98 3.93
C ALA A 92 7.77 -4.02 4.98
N GLY A 93 8.13 -3.56 6.16
CA GLY A 93 8.53 -4.40 7.28
C GLY A 93 8.33 -3.68 8.62
N PRO A 94 8.63 -4.39 9.73
CA PRO A 94 8.38 -3.89 11.09
C PRO A 94 9.50 -3.02 11.66
N ASP A 95 10.63 -2.88 10.97
CA ASP A 95 11.74 -2.12 11.53
C ASP A 95 11.49 -0.62 11.46
N ARG A 96 12.15 0.10 12.33
CA ARG A 96 12.12 1.56 12.30
C ARG A 96 12.94 2.09 11.15
N SER A 97 12.55 3.22 10.60
CA SER A 97 13.41 4.04 9.75
C SER A 97 14.40 4.83 10.61
N SER A 98 15.60 5.08 10.11
CA SER A 98 16.48 6.03 10.80
C SER A 98 15.94 7.47 10.65
N PRO A 99 16.30 8.39 11.56
CA PRO A 99 15.96 9.81 11.40
C PRO A 99 16.42 10.38 10.05
N GLU A 100 17.57 9.94 9.56
CA GLU A 100 18.16 10.36 8.29
C GLU A 100 17.32 9.86 7.09
N GLU A 101 16.85 8.62 7.15
CA GLU A 101 15.95 8.07 6.12
C GLU A 101 14.63 8.85 6.07
N VAL A 102 14.04 9.15 7.24
CA VAL A 102 12.82 9.96 7.30
C VAL A 102 13.08 11.38 6.77
N ALA A 103 14.18 12.00 7.16
CA ALA A 103 14.55 13.34 6.68
C ALA A 103 14.75 13.34 5.17
N GLY A 104 15.40 12.33 4.61
CA GLY A 104 15.59 12.19 3.16
C GLY A 104 14.27 12.05 2.39
N VAL A 105 13.28 11.34 2.94
CA VAL A 105 11.94 11.26 2.34
C VAL A 105 11.25 12.62 2.38
N VAL A 106 11.33 13.34 3.49
CA VAL A 106 10.73 14.68 3.63
C VAL A 106 11.38 15.67 2.66
N GLU A 107 12.72 15.70 2.59
CA GLU A 107 13.45 16.54 1.65
C GLU A 107 13.09 16.24 0.19
N TRP A 108 12.95 14.97 -0.16
CA TRP A 108 12.53 14.57 -1.49
C TRP A 108 11.11 15.07 -1.81
N LEU A 109 10.16 14.96 -0.88
CA LEU A 109 8.79 15.44 -1.07
C LEU A 109 8.72 16.96 -1.20
N GLU A 110 9.46 17.70 -0.38
CA GLU A 110 9.53 19.15 -0.40
C GLU A 110 10.27 19.67 -1.65
N GLY A 111 11.16 18.86 -2.21
CA GLY A 111 11.92 19.16 -3.43
C GLY A 111 11.13 19.03 -4.74
N TRP A 112 9.85 18.63 -4.69
CA TRP A 112 9.07 18.54 -5.92
C TRP A 112 8.82 19.93 -6.51
N PRO A 113 9.03 20.12 -7.84
CA PRO A 113 8.86 21.43 -8.50
C PRO A 113 7.38 21.71 -8.76
N VAL A 114 6.60 21.78 -7.69
CA VAL A 114 5.14 22.00 -7.77
C VAL A 114 4.79 23.48 -7.92
N PRO A 115 3.79 23.81 -8.75
CA PRO A 115 3.05 22.90 -9.61
C PRO A 115 3.88 22.41 -10.81
N PHE A 116 3.70 21.16 -11.21
CA PHE A 116 4.19 20.74 -12.51
C PHE A 116 3.37 21.40 -13.61
N PRO A 117 4.02 21.83 -14.73
CA PRO A 117 3.30 22.57 -15.79
C PRO A 117 2.29 21.69 -16.55
N ASN A 118 2.52 20.40 -16.61
CA ASN A 118 1.64 19.39 -17.19
C ASN A 118 1.98 18.01 -16.63
N ARG A 119 1.14 17.01 -16.93
CA ARG A 119 1.32 15.63 -16.46
C ARG A 119 2.58 14.98 -17.02
N GLU A 120 2.93 15.26 -18.27
CA GLU A 120 4.12 14.71 -18.94
C GLU A 120 5.41 15.17 -18.25
N ALA A 121 5.48 16.43 -17.80
CA ALA A 121 6.59 16.94 -17.02
C ALA A 121 6.73 16.22 -15.67
N ALA A 122 5.62 15.91 -15.02
CA ALA A 122 5.63 15.13 -13.80
C ALA A 122 6.08 13.68 -14.04
N VAL A 123 5.58 13.03 -15.10
CA VAL A 123 6.03 11.67 -15.49
C VAL A 123 7.55 11.66 -15.73
N ALA A 124 8.08 12.64 -16.45
CA ALA A 124 9.52 12.75 -16.71
C ALA A 124 10.31 12.97 -15.40
N TYR A 125 9.84 13.84 -14.51
CA TYR A 125 10.46 14.12 -13.21
C TYR A 125 10.57 12.86 -12.35
N PHE A 126 9.53 12.02 -12.32
CA PHE A 126 9.49 10.77 -11.57
C PHE A 126 10.17 9.60 -12.30
N GLY A 127 10.99 9.85 -13.31
CA GLY A 127 11.82 8.84 -14.00
C GLY A 127 11.17 8.17 -15.20
N GLY A 128 9.99 8.63 -15.62
CA GLY A 128 9.29 8.09 -16.80
C GLY A 128 8.77 6.66 -16.63
N GLY A 129 8.27 6.08 -17.71
CA GLY A 129 7.76 4.70 -17.71
C GLY A 129 6.65 4.46 -16.70
N GLY A 130 6.51 3.21 -16.24
CA GLY A 130 5.46 2.82 -15.30
C GLY A 130 5.56 3.51 -13.94
N VAL A 131 6.75 3.76 -13.45
CA VAL A 131 6.99 4.47 -12.19
C VAL A 131 6.53 5.93 -12.29
N GLY A 132 7.02 6.64 -13.33
CA GLY A 132 6.62 8.02 -13.57
C GLY A 132 5.12 8.18 -13.77
N GLU A 133 4.50 7.30 -14.56
CA GLU A 133 3.05 7.26 -14.75
C GLU A 133 2.29 7.03 -13.45
N GLY A 134 2.79 6.10 -12.64
CA GLY A 134 2.22 5.81 -11.33
C GLY A 134 2.28 7.02 -10.40
N TRP A 135 3.42 7.65 -10.23
CA TRP A 135 3.56 8.84 -9.38
C TRP A 135 2.76 10.04 -9.90
N ALA A 136 2.80 10.30 -11.22
CA ALA A 136 2.02 11.38 -11.84
C ALA A 136 0.51 11.16 -11.74
N GLY A 137 0.06 9.91 -11.69
CA GLY A 137 -1.35 9.57 -11.43
C GLY A 137 -1.85 10.02 -10.05
N GLY A 138 -0.93 10.27 -9.10
CA GLY A 138 -1.22 10.81 -7.77
C GLY A 138 -1.36 12.32 -7.70
N LEU A 139 -1.23 13.02 -8.82
CA LEU A 139 -1.39 14.47 -8.89
C LEU A 139 -2.83 14.82 -9.29
N GLU A 140 -3.21 16.04 -9.01
CA GLU A 140 -4.47 16.65 -9.46
C GLU A 140 -4.18 17.94 -10.23
N GLU A 141 -4.94 18.18 -11.27
CA GLU A 141 -4.88 19.44 -12.01
C GLU A 141 -5.72 20.49 -11.27
N ARG A 142 -5.06 21.57 -10.86
CA ARG A 142 -5.72 22.75 -10.27
C ARG A 142 -4.86 23.98 -10.40
N ASP A 143 -5.45 25.16 -10.39
CA ASP A 143 -4.75 26.45 -10.37
C ASP A 143 -3.67 26.58 -11.46
N GLY A 144 -3.94 26.02 -12.65
CA GLY A 144 -3.04 26.12 -13.81
C GLY A 144 -1.83 25.20 -13.76
N GLY A 145 -1.83 24.15 -12.94
CA GLY A 145 -0.75 23.17 -12.86
C GLY A 145 -1.17 21.89 -12.18
N TRP A 146 -0.22 20.96 -12.04
CA TRP A 146 -0.42 19.66 -11.43
C TRP A 146 0.22 19.61 -10.04
N TRP A 147 -0.58 19.28 -9.04
CA TRP A 147 -0.26 19.33 -7.62
C TRP A 147 -0.40 17.96 -6.95
N PRO A 148 0.41 17.68 -5.92
CA PRO A 148 0.22 16.47 -5.12
C PRO A 148 -1.11 16.50 -4.38
N ARG A 149 -1.74 15.32 -4.28
CA ARG A 149 -2.96 15.12 -3.51
C ARG A 149 -2.67 14.78 -2.05
N PHE A 150 -1.65 15.41 -1.48
CA PHE A 150 -1.27 15.36 -0.07
C PHE A 150 -0.56 16.68 0.30
N ASP A 151 -0.46 16.96 1.59
CA ASP A 151 0.35 18.06 2.12
C ASP A 151 1.64 17.49 2.71
N ALA A 152 2.80 18.01 2.30
CA ALA A 152 4.10 17.47 2.69
C ALA A 152 4.31 17.49 4.21
N ASP A 153 3.84 18.54 4.91
CA ASP A 153 3.93 18.67 6.37
C ASP A 153 3.10 17.60 7.11
N ILE A 154 1.94 17.24 6.60
CA ILE A 154 1.09 16.16 7.14
C ILE A 154 1.76 14.80 6.95
N LEU A 155 2.30 14.56 5.74
CA LEU A 155 3.01 13.31 5.47
C LEU A 155 4.29 13.22 6.30
N ALA A 156 5.07 14.30 6.42
CA ALA A 156 6.24 14.36 7.29
C ALA A 156 5.88 14.08 8.77
N ALA A 157 4.78 14.68 9.26
CA ALA A 157 4.30 14.44 10.62
C ALA A 157 3.98 12.95 10.84
N SER A 158 3.35 12.31 9.86
CA SER A 158 2.98 10.89 9.92
C SER A 158 4.17 9.93 9.91
N LEU A 159 5.31 10.33 9.33
CA LEU A 159 6.53 9.52 9.28
C LEU A 159 7.36 9.59 10.57
N ARG A 160 7.15 10.58 11.43
CA ARG A 160 7.96 10.78 12.64
C ARG A 160 7.93 9.59 13.59
N GLU A 161 6.77 8.93 13.71
CA GLU A 161 6.64 7.76 14.59
C GLU A 161 7.53 6.61 14.11
N ASN A 162 7.72 6.44 12.79
CA ASN A 162 8.58 5.42 12.22
C ASN A 162 10.08 5.65 12.53
N ALA A 163 10.48 6.89 12.79
CA ALA A 163 11.87 7.21 13.15
C ALA A 163 12.23 6.81 14.59
N VAL A 164 11.23 6.67 15.47
CA VAL A 164 11.45 6.43 16.90
C VAL A 164 10.99 5.07 17.39
N ARG A 165 10.18 4.38 16.61
CA ARG A 165 9.60 3.10 17.00
C ARG A 165 9.75 2.05 15.89
N ALA A 166 10.12 0.82 16.30
CA ALA A 166 9.96 -0.39 15.50
C ALA A 166 8.68 -1.13 15.90
N TRP A 167 8.15 -1.95 15.00
CA TRP A 167 6.84 -2.59 15.11
C TRP A 167 6.98 -4.12 15.24
N TRP A 168 8.04 -4.58 15.91
CA TRP A 168 8.33 -6.00 16.05
C TRP A 168 7.31 -6.75 16.91
N GLU A 169 6.70 -6.07 17.92
CA GLU A 169 5.65 -6.67 18.73
C GLU A 169 4.39 -6.91 17.89
N GLU A 170 4.02 -5.93 17.07
CA GLU A 170 2.91 -6.06 16.13
C GLU A 170 3.21 -7.13 15.07
N TRP A 171 4.45 -7.19 14.56
CA TRP A 171 4.87 -8.23 13.64
C TRP A 171 4.67 -9.63 14.23
N ASP A 172 5.13 -9.86 15.46
CA ASP A 172 5.00 -11.12 16.18
C ASP A 172 3.53 -11.47 16.50
N ALA A 173 2.66 -10.45 16.60
CA ALA A 173 1.24 -10.63 16.87
C ALA A 173 0.43 -11.07 15.66
N ILE A 174 0.95 -10.98 14.43
CA ILE A 174 0.20 -11.39 13.23
C ILE A 174 0.05 -12.91 13.22
N ASP A 175 -1.19 -13.37 13.09
CA ASP A 175 -1.55 -14.80 13.09
C ASP A 175 -2.24 -15.27 11.80
N VAL A 176 -2.26 -14.40 10.78
CA VAL A 176 -2.78 -14.70 9.44
C VAL A 176 -1.65 -14.93 8.44
N PRO A 177 -1.89 -15.66 7.33
CA PRO A 177 -0.93 -15.82 6.25
C PRO A 177 -0.33 -14.49 5.79
N LEU A 178 0.99 -14.46 5.64
CA LEU A 178 1.75 -13.29 5.20
C LEU A 178 2.51 -13.59 3.91
N LEU A 179 2.47 -12.63 2.98
CA LEU A 179 3.32 -12.57 1.81
C LEU A 179 4.09 -11.26 1.80
N CYS A 180 5.42 -11.32 1.65
CA CYS A 180 6.25 -10.17 1.35
C CYS A 180 6.70 -10.22 -0.11
N VAL A 181 6.50 -9.12 -0.84
CA VAL A 181 7.03 -8.92 -2.20
C VAL A 181 8.12 -7.86 -2.13
N LEU A 182 9.32 -8.23 -2.52
CA LEU A 182 10.51 -7.43 -2.35
C LEU A 182 11.15 -7.09 -3.70
N GLY A 183 11.70 -5.90 -3.83
CA GLY A 183 12.62 -5.57 -4.90
C GLY A 183 14.04 -6.00 -4.52
N GLU A 184 14.79 -6.57 -5.46
CA GLU A 184 16.21 -6.90 -5.22
C GLU A 184 17.02 -5.67 -4.78
N LYS A 185 16.63 -4.48 -5.28
CA LYS A 185 17.24 -3.17 -4.97
C LYS A 185 16.35 -2.32 -4.07
N GLY A 186 15.39 -2.95 -3.38
CA GLY A 186 14.44 -2.29 -2.51
C GLY A 186 15.01 -1.92 -1.14
N ILE A 187 14.12 -1.51 -0.23
CA ILE A 187 14.51 -1.06 1.12
C ILE A 187 14.63 -2.21 2.13
N ILE A 188 14.03 -3.36 1.87
CA ILE A 188 14.08 -4.52 2.76
C ILE A 188 15.38 -5.29 2.50
N ARG A 189 16.41 -4.96 3.28
CA ARG A 189 17.74 -5.58 3.17
C ARG A 189 17.72 -7.03 3.68
N ALA A 190 18.73 -7.80 3.32
CA ALA A 190 18.82 -9.23 3.64
C ALA A 190 18.77 -9.51 5.17
N GLU A 191 19.39 -8.66 5.97
CA GLU A 191 19.40 -8.78 7.43
C GLU A 191 18.01 -8.59 8.03
N LEU A 192 17.29 -7.57 7.55
CA LEU A 192 15.90 -7.30 7.95
C LEU A 192 15.00 -8.45 7.51
N TRP A 193 15.10 -8.87 6.25
CA TRP A 193 14.36 -10.02 5.75
C TRP A 193 14.60 -11.28 6.61
N ALA A 194 15.85 -11.59 6.93
CA ALA A 194 16.19 -12.74 7.78
C ALA A 194 15.59 -12.61 9.19
N ALA A 195 15.54 -11.38 9.75
CA ALA A 195 14.92 -11.15 11.05
C ALA A 195 13.39 -11.34 11.00
N MET A 196 12.73 -10.83 9.95
CA MET A 196 11.30 -11.03 9.70
C MET A 196 10.94 -12.51 9.57
N ALA A 197 11.70 -13.25 8.74
CA ALA A 197 11.45 -14.67 8.49
C ALA A 197 11.67 -15.55 9.73
N ARG A 198 12.65 -15.23 10.58
CA ARG A 198 12.85 -15.96 11.83
C ARG A 198 11.69 -15.85 12.81
N ARG A 199 10.95 -14.74 12.78
CA ARG A 199 9.85 -14.47 13.72
C ARG A 199 8.50 -14.98 13.23
N GLN A 200 8.33 -15.14 11.91
CA GLN A 200 7.09 -15.57 11.26
C GLN A 200 7.34 -16.83 10.43
N SER A 201 7.12 -18.01 11.01
CA SER A 201 7.42 -19.31 10.38
C SER A 201 6.60 -19.58 9.11
N GLY A 202 5.45 -18.95 8.95
CA GLY A 202 4.58 -19.05 7.76
C GLY A 202 4.80 -17.94 6.74
N LEU A 203 5.79 -17.06 6.94
CA LEU A 203 6.08 -15.95 6.04
C LEU A 203 6.54 -16.47 4.68
N ARG A 204 5.91 -15.95 3.64
CA ARG A 204 6.38 -16.14 2.27
C ARG A 204 7.08 -14.88 1.79
N GLY A 205 8.18 -15.07 1.07
CA GLY A 205 8.90 -13.98 0.44
C GLY A 205 9.14 -14.26 -1.02
N VAL A 206 8.93 -13.24 -1.84
CA VAL A 206 9.29 -13.25 -3.26
C VAL A 206 10.11 -12.00 -3.54
N SER A 207 11.34 -12.17 -3.99
CA SER A 207 12.19 -11.06 -4.43
C SER A 207 12.17 -10.99 -5.96
N LEU A 208 11.88 -9.82 -6.51
CA LEU A 208 11.82 -9.58 -7.95
C LEU A 208 13.16 -9.01 -8.44
N PRO A 209 13.86 -9.73 -9.32
CA PRO A 209 15.19 -9.33 -9.80
C PRO A 209 15.16 -7.96 -10.50
N GLY A 210 16.13 -7.11 -10.16
CA GLY A 210 16.32 -5.79 -10.75
C GLY A 210 15.31 -4.72 -10.32
N ALA A 211 14.24 -5.09 -9.59
CA ALA A 211 13.23 -4.15 -9.10
C ALA A 211 13.74 -3.35 -7.90
N GLY A 212 13.32 -2.11 -7.82
CA GLY A 212 13.56 -1.18 -6.71
C GLY A 212 12.40 -1.16 -5.70
N HIS A 213 12.19 0.01 -5.10
CA HIS A 213 11.16 0.20 -4.07
C HIS A 213 9.72 0.21 -4.62
N ASP A 214 9.53 0.73 -5.82
CA ASP A 214 8.21 0.82 -6.45
C ASP A 214 7.86 -0.45 -7.24
N VAL A 215 8.10 -1.61 -6.63
CA VAL A 215 7.96 -2.95 -7.24
C VAL A 215 6.65 -3.11 -8.00
N HIS A 216 5.55 -2.62 -7.46
CA HIS A 216 4.21 -2.73 -8.05
C HIS A 216 4.04 -1.89 -9.34
N LEU A 217 4.84 -0.83 -9.49
CA LEU A 217 4.89 0.01 -10.69
C LEU A 217 5.95 -0.47 -11.68
N GLU A 218 7.06 -1.01 -11.18
CA GLU A 218 8.18 -1.49 -11.99
C GLU A 218 7.89 -2.87 -12.62
N ARG A 219 7.22 -3.75 -11.88
CA ARG A 219 6.95 -5.15 -12.22
C ARG A 219 5.47 -5.55 -12.05
N PRO A 220 4.51 -4.77 -12.63
CA PRO A 220 3.08 -4.94 -12.33
C PRO A 220 2.54 -6.33 -12.69
N GLY A 221 3.09 -6.97 -13.73
CA GLY A 221 2.69 -8.32 -14.15
C GLY A 221 3.14 -9.40 -13.17
N GLU A 222 4.37 -9.30 -12.68
CA GLU A 222 4.95 -10.24 -11.73
C GLU A 222 4.31 -10.10 -10.36
N VAL A 223 4.12 -8.86 -9.89
CA VAL A 223 3.39 -8.58 -8.63
C VAL A 223 1.97 -9.15 -8.68
N TYR A 224 1.24 -8.92 -9.79
CA TYR A 224 -0.09 -9.50 -9.95
C TYR A 224 -0.04 -11.03 -9.87
N GLY A 225 0.89 -11.70 -10.57
CA GLY A 225 1.01 -13.15 -10.55
C GLY A 225 1.22 -13.72 -9.14
N VAL A 226 2.10 -13.09 -8.38
CA VAL A 226 2.42 -13.47 -6.99
C VAL A 226 1.23 -13.22 -6.05
N VAL A 227 0.61 -12.04 -6.13
CA VAL A 227 -0.56 -11.69 -5.31
C VAL A 227 -1.75 -12.58 -5.63
N ALA A 228 -2.06 -12.80 -6.91
CA ALA A 228 -3.18 -13.66 -7.32
C ALA A 228 -2.99 -15.12 -6.87
N ALA A 229 -1.76 -15.63 -6.88
CA ALA A 229 -1.46 -16.95 -6.34
C ALA A 229 -1.72 -17.05 -4.83
N PHE A 230 -1.27 -16.05 -4.08
CA PHE A 230 -1.50 -15.95 -2.64
C PHE A 230 -3.00 -15.84 -2.30
N LEU A 231 -3.75 -15.00 -3.03
CA LEU A 231 -5.19 -14.85 -2.84
C LEU A 231 -5.95 -16.16 -3.06
N ARG A 232 -5.63 -16.91 -4.12
CA ARG A 232 -6.26 -18.22 -4.38
C ARG A 232 -6.03 -19.20 -3.25
N GLU A 233 -4.87 -19.19 -2.65
CA GLU A 233 -4.57 -20.08 -1.55
C GLU A 233 -5.27 -19.67 -0.25
N VAL A 234 -5.21 -18.40 0.11
CA VAL A 234 -5.76 -17.88 1.38
C VAL A 234 -7.29 -17.88 1.36
N LEU A 235 -7.89 -17.57 0.21
CA LEU A 235 -9.34 -17.44 0.08
C LEU A 235 -10.04 -18.76 -0.36
N GLY A 236 -9.25 -19.82 -0.60
CA GLY A 236 -9.75 -21.09 -1.10
C GLY A 236 -10.00 -21.07 -2.62
N GLY A 237 -9.49 -22.08 -3.34
CA GLY A 237 -9.51 -22.15 -4.81
C GLY A 237 -10.88 -22.29 -5.48
N ASP A 238 -11.99 -22.17 -4.76
CA ASP A 238 -13.37 -22.30 -5.28
C ASP A 238 -14.20 -21.00 -5.26
N ALA A 239 -13.56 -19.86 -5.04
CA ALA A 239 -14.20 -18.58 -5.31
C ALA A 239 -14.35 -18.38 -6.83
N ARG A 240 -15.21 -19.21 -7.50
CA ARG A 240 -15.67 -18.91 -8.85
C ARG A 240 -16.43 -17.61 -8.79
N PRO A 241 -16.11 -16.64 -9.67
CA PRO A 241 -16.81 -15.36 -9.69
C PRO A 241 -18.30 -15.64 -9.95
N THR A 242 -19.15 -15.30 -9.00
CA THR A 242 -20.57 -15.15 -9.29
C THR A 242 -20.67 -13.95 -10.23
N ARG A 243 -20.86 -14.22 -11.52
CA ARG A 243 -21.23 -13.21 -12.52
C ARG A 243 -22.50 -12.52 -12.03
N ARG A 244 -22.36 -11.42 -11.32
CA ARG A 244 -23.42 -10.41 -11.22
C ARG A 244 -22.96 -9.21 -12.02
N ALA A 245 -23.82 -8.87 -12.99
CA ALA A 245 -23.67 -7.76 -13.90
C ALA A 245 -23.24 -6.48 -13.18
N CYS A 246 -22.29 -5.77 -13.78
CA CYS A 246 -21.98 -4.38 -13.43
C CYS A 246 -23.25 -3.55 -13.62
N ALA A 247 -23.88 -3.18 -12.51
CA ALA A 247 -24.75 -2.03 -12.46
C ALA A 247 -23.85 -0.81 -12.23
N GLY A 248 -24.04 0.22 -13.06
CA GLY A 248 -23.16 1.36 -13.21
C GLY A 248 -22.72 2.03 -11.92
N VAL A 249 -21.53 2.56 -11.98
CA VAL A 249 -21.00 3.53 -11.04
C VAL A 249 -21.89 4.77 -11.11
N ASP A 250 -22.71 4.94 -10.09
CA ASP A 250 -23.51 6.17 -9.93
C ASP A 250 -22.59 7.25 -9.33
N SER A 251 -22.24 8.21 -10.16
CA SER A 251 -21.51 9.42 -9.77
C SER A 251 -22.49 10.38 -9.11
N ARG A 252 -22.70 10.29 -7.80
CA ARG A 252 -23.35 11.35 -7.00
C ARG A 252 -22.97 11.23 -5.52
N ALA A 253 -22.32 12.26 -5.07
CA ALA A 253 -22.22 12.98 -3.81
C ALA A 253 -20.77 13.22 -3.42
#